data_bf5c9cf953ec295fbef89904418aaaec
#
_entry.id   bf5c9cf953ec295fbef89904418aaaec
#
_cell.length_a   1.000
_cell.length_b   1.000
_cell.length_c   1.000
_cell.angle_alpha   90.00
_cell.angle_beta   90.00
_cell.angle_gamma   90.00
#
_symmetry.space_group_name_H-M   'P 1'
#
loop_
_entity.id
_entity.type
_entity.pdbx_description
1 polymer ?
#
loop_
_entity_poly.entity_id
_entity_poly.type
_entity_poly.pdbx_seq_one_letter_code
_entity_poly.pdbx_strand_id
1 'polypeptide(L)'
;MKKIFGHRGLPLTYMENSITSLNAALEYCDYVETDVRITADNNLILFHDPDLNERFIKELTTEEILSQLDNVEKDELILSSRDQIKGKVNFEIKTDSLLQPQIDILFQKMLPILHPEDIVTSFNWKSIQDFKELFSCRYGIILDHEDALFEAKSLSIHDEDMFFMVERTLLDSRHFDLPLNRTVIWTVNEKNDFVHFLDMGAFGVITDIPDTMHIYRK
;
A
#
# COMPACT_ATOMS: atom_id res chain seq x y z
N MET A 1 -1.80 12.90 -15.16
CA MET A 1 -3.03 13.25 -14.41
C MET A 1 -2.76 12.89 -12.96
N LYS A 2 -2.94 13.81 -12.06
CA LYS A 2 -2.67 13.69 -10.60
C LYS A 2 -3.56 12.61 -10.00
N LYS A 3 -3.02 11.70 -9.19
CA LYS A 3 -3.74 10.55 -8.63
C LYS A 3 -4.02 10.72 -7.15
N ILE A 4 -5.16 10.21 -6.72
CA ILE A 4 -5.54 10.11 -5.30
C ILE A 4 -5.57 8.63 -4.94
N PHE A 5 -4.97 8.32 -3.79
CA PHE A 5 -4.97 6.99 -3.18
C PHE A 5 -5.70 7.07 -1.84
N GLY A 6 -6.71 6.24 -1.64
CA GLY A 6 -7.39 6.09 -0.34
C GLY A 6 -6.56 5.17 0.55
N HIS A 7 -5.93 5.72 1.61
CA HIS A 7 -5.09 5.00 2.56
C HIS A 7 -5.94 4.02 3.38
N ARG A 8 -5.74 2.73 3.20
CA ARG A 8 -6.56 1.67 3.81
C ARG A 8 -8.07 1.84 3.56
N GLY A 9 -8.43 2.51 2.45
CA GLY A 9 -9.79 2.82 2.05
C GLY A 9 -10.32 4.16 2.59
N LEU A 10 -11.43 4.13 3.36
CA LEU A 10 -12.04 5.23 4.11
C LEU A 10 -11.98 4.94 5.61
N PRO A 11 -10.79 5.00 6.25
CA PRO A 11 -10.58 4.51 7.62
C PRO A 11 -11.33 5.32 8.70
N LEU A 12 -11.75 6.55 8.40
CA LEU A 12 -12.54 7.35 9.35
C LEU A 12 -14.04 7.00 9.35
N THR A 13 -14.51 6.25 8.37
CA THR A 13 -15.92 5.87 8.22
C THR A 13 -16.15 4.38 8.39
N TYR A 14 -15.22 3.59 7.90
CA TYR A 14 -15.27 2.12 7.92
C TYR A 14 -14.01 1.57 8.62
N MET A 15 -14.05 0.30 8.97
CA MET A 15 -12.83 -0.39 9.43
C MET A 15 -11.76 -0.29 8.36
N GLU A 16 -10.57 0.20 8.73
CA GLU A 16 -9.43 0.27 7.82
C GLU A 16 -9.08 -1.10 7.24
N ASN A 17 -8.54 -1.11 6.03
CA ASN A 17 -8.18 -2.34 5.32
C ASN A 17 -9.34 -3.30 5.05
N SER A 18 -10.60 -2.97 5.41
CA SER A 18 -11.74 -3.83 5.06
C SER A 18 -12.13 -3.67 3.58
N ILE A 19 -12.64 -4.74 2.99
CA ILE A 19 -13.13 -4.74 1.61
C ILE A 19 -14.21 -3.65 1.41
N THR A 20 -15.08 -3.47 2.40
CA THR A 20 -16.09 -2.38 2.38
C THR A 20 -15.42 -1.01 2.37
N SER A 21 -14.42 -0.77 3.22
CA SER A 21 -13.66 0.49 3.27
C SER A 21 -12.98 0.80 1.93
N LEU A 22 -12.30 -0.19 1.36
CA LEU A 22 -11.61 -0.06 0.08
C LEU A 22 -12.58 0.26 -1.06
N ASN A 23 -13.68 -0.47 -1.17
CA ASN A 23 -14.66 -0.25 -2.23
C ASN A 23 -15.39 1.10 -2.10
N ALA A 24 -15.68 1.55 -0.88
CA ALA A 24 -16.28 2.86 -0.64
C ALA A 24 -15.34 4.01 -1.04
N ALA A 25 -14.03 3.87 -0.77
CA ALA A 25 -13.04 4.89 -1.15
C ALA A 25 -12.92 5.07 -2.66
N LEU A 26 -13.14 4.02 -3.47
CA LEU A 26 -13.03 4.06 -4.93
C LEU A 26 -14.03 5.00 -5.60
N GLU A 27 -15.05 5.48 -4.91
CA GLU A 27 -15.95 6.54 -5.40
C GLU A 27 -15.22 7.90 -5.48
N TYR A 28 -14.14 8.09 -4.73
CA TYR A 28 -13.46 9.38 -4.54
C TYR A 28 -12.00 9.39 -5.00
N CYS A 29 -11.39 8.23 -5.21
CA CYS A 29 -9.97 8.10 -5.53
C CYS A 29 -9.70 7.24 -6.78
N ASP A 30 -8.48 7.31 -7.30
CA ASP A 30 -8.05 6.53 -8.48
C ASP A 30 -7.54 5.15 -8.09
N TYR A 31 -6.99 5.04 -6.90
CA TYR A 31 -6.46 3.82 -6.29
C TYR A 31 -6.91 3.75 -4.83
N VAL A 32 -7.12 2.56 -4.33
CA VAL A 32 -7.08 2.31 -2.89
C VAL A 32 -5.74 1.72 -2.53
N GLU A 33 -5.25 2.09 -1.37
CA GLU A 33 -4.06 1.47 -0.80
C GLU A 33 -4.50 0.51 0.30
N THR A 34 -3.81 -0.62 0.45
CA THR A 34 -4.10 -1.61 1.48
C THR A 34 -2.87 -2.44 1.83
N ASP A 35 -2.80 -2.85 3.09
CA ASP A 35 -1.72 -3.65 3.67
C ASP A 35 -2.03 -5.13 3.55
N VAL A 36 -1.10 -5.92 3.03
CA VAL A 36 -1.28 -7.36 2.87
C VAL A 36 -0.27 -8.14 3.72
N ARG A 37 -0.78 -9.00 4.58
CA ARG A 37 0.00 -9.95 5.40
C ARG A 37 -0.40 -11.39 5.09
N ILE A 38 0.37 -12.33 5.62
CA ILE A 38 0.07 -13.76 5.55
C ILE A 38 -0.17 -14.32 6.96
N THR A 39 -1.21 -15.14 7.09
CA THR A 39 -1.56 -15.83 8.34
C THR A 39 -0.83 -17.18 8.48
N ALA A 40 -0.89 -17.79 9.67
CA ALA A 40 -0.30 -19.10 9.92
C ALA A 40 -0.88 -20.22 9.02
N ASP A 41 -2.15 -20.09 8.64
CA ASP A 41 -2.83 -21.01 7.71
C ASP A 41 -2.75 -20.57 6.23
N ASN A 42 -1.76 -19.68 5.92
CA ASN A 42 -1.41 -19.23 4.58
C ASN A 42 -2.54 -18.51 3.82
N ASN A 43 -3.41 -17.79 4.51
CA ASN A 43 -4.37 -16.88 3.88
C ASN A 43 -3.78 -15.47 3.79
N LEU A 44 -4.14 -14.73 2.74
CA LEU A 44 -3.85 -13.30 2.65
C LEU A 44 -4.84 -12.55 3.53
N ILE A 45 -4.34 -11.73 4.43
CA ILE A 45 -5.16 -10.86 5.27
C ILE A 45 -4.79 -9.39 5.03
N LEU A 46 -5.81 -8.55 4.95
CA LEU A 46 -5.68 -7.10 4.85
C LEU A 46 -5.55 -6.52 6.25
N PHE A 47 -4.31 -6.25 6.68
CA PHE A 47 -4.03 -5.84 8.06
C PHE A 47 -2.68 -5.12 8.16
N HIS A 48 -2.68 -3.95 8.84
CA HIS A 48 -1.48 -3.13 8.93
C HIS A 48 -0.45 -3.65 9.92
N ASP A 49 -0.85 -3.87 11.17
CA ASP A 49 0.08 -4.15 12.26
C ASP A 49 0.72 -5.54 12.13
N PRO A 50 1.97 -5.71 12.56
CA PRO A 50 2.65 -7.00 12.51
C PRO A 50 2.06 -8.02 13.48
N ASP A 51 1.37 -7.55 14.51
CA ASP A 51 0.81 -8.37 15.57
C ASP A 51 -0.62 -7.96 15.94
N LEU A 52 -1.31 -8.88 16.59
CA LEU A 52 -2.60 -8.66 17.23
C LEU A 52 -2.51 -9.23 18.67
N ASN A 53 -2.73 -8.39 19.65
CA ASN A 53 -2.63 -8.74 21.08
C ASN A 53 -1.30 -9.44 21.44
N GLU A 54 -0.17 -8.84 21.00
CA GLU A 54 1.21 -9.29 21.25
C GLU A 54 1.59 -10.64 20.58
N ARG A 55 0.76 -11.16 19.65
CA ARG A 55 1.08 -12.32 18.82
C ARG A 55 1.18 -11.92 17.36
N PHE A 56 2.26 -12.30 16.69
CA PHE A 56 2.45 -11.98 15.28
C PHE A 56 1.35 -12.59 14.39
N ILE A 57 0.86 -11.80 13.43
CA ILE A 57 -0.16 -12.24 12.45
C ILE A 57 0.23 -13.55 11.76
N LYS A 58 1.51 -13.71 11.42
CA LYS A 58 2.07 -14.94 10.81
C LYS A 58 1.98 -16.19 11.68
N GLU A 59 1.70 -16.05 12.98
CA GLU A 59 1.59 -17.13 13.98
C GLU A 59 0.14 -17.42 14.35
N LEU A 60 -0.79 -16.61 13.83
CA LEU A 60 -2.23 -16.74 14.07
C LEU A 60 -2.91 -17.29 12.80
N THR A 61 -3.81 -18.23 13.01
CA THR A 61 -4.74 -18.65 11.96
C THR A 61 -5.78 -17.57 11.69
N THR A 62 -6.39 -17.60 10.52
CA THR A 62 -7.51 -16.72 10.18
C THR A 62 -8.61 -16.73 11.25
N GLU A 63 -8.98 -17.91 11.75
CA GLU A 63 -10.01 -18.07 12.79
C GLU A 63 -9.59 -17.40 14.11
N GLU A 64 -8.34 -17.59 14.54
CA GLU A 64 -7.80 -16.93 15.75
C GLU A 64 -7.80 -15.43 15.64
N ILE A 65 -7.49 -14.85 14.46
CA ILE A 65 -7.51 -13.42 14.23
C ILE A 65 -8.95 -12.89 14.30
N LEU A 66 -9.85 -13.48 13.54
CA LEU A 66 -11.25 -13.03 13.47
C LEU A 66 -11.97 -13.16 14.82
N SER A 67 -11.63 -14.17 15.64
CA SER A 67 -12.20 -14.32 16.97
C SER A 67 -11.79 -13.22 17.95
N GLN A 68 -10.73 -12.46 17.66
CA GLN A 68 -10.23 -11.36 18.47
C GLN A 68 -10.70 -9.99 17.99
N LEU A 69 -11.37 -9.92 16.83
CA LEU A 69 -11.90 -8.69 16.25
C LEU A 69 -13.42 -8.65 16.41
N ASP A 70 -13.93 -7.57 16.99
CA ASP A 70 -15.35 -7.42 17.23
C ASP A 70 -16.13 -7.19 15.92
N ASN A 71 -17.13 -8.03 15.67
CA ASN A 71 -18.09 -7.89 14.57
C ASN A 71 -17.50 -7.79 13.15
N VAL A 72 -16.35 -8.44 12.90
CA VAL A 72 -15.71 -8.48 11.59
C VAL A 72 -16.01 -9.81 10.90
N GLU A 73 -16.63 -9.73 9.73
CA GLU A 73 -16.84 -10.91 8.90
C GLU A 73 -15.55 -11.29 8.14
N LYS A 74 -15.36 -12.58 7.93
CA LYS A 74 -14.16 -13.11 7.26
C LYS A 74 -13.91 -12.45 5.91
N ASP A 75 -14.95 -12.22 5.13
CA ASP A 75 -14.86 -11.69 3.77
C ASP A 75 -14.46 -10.21 3.74
N GLU A 76 -14.46 -9.53 4.89
CA GLU A 76 -14.03 -8.14 5.00
C GLU A 76 -12.51 -7.98 5.10
N LEU A 77 -11.80 -8.97 5.63
CA LEU A 77 -10.33 -8.89 5.80
C LEU A 77 -9.56 -9.94 5.01
N ILE A 78 -10.17 -11.03 4.59
CA ILE A 78 -9.46 -12.08 3.86
C ILE A 78 -9.55 -11.84 2.37
N LEU A 79 -8.38 -11.59 1.76
CA LEU A 79 -8.24 -11.39 0.33
C LEU A 79 -8.11 -12.75 -0.37
N SER A 80 -9.21 -13.26 -0.88
CA SER A 80 -9.30 -14.57 -1.55
C SER A 80 -9.47 -14.47 -3.08
N SER A 81 -9.94 -13.32 -3.58
CA SER A 81 -10.16 -13.06 -4.99
C SER A 81 -9.97 -11.59 -5.32
N ARG A 82 -9.46 -11.30 -6.51
CA ARG A 82 -9.34 -9.92 -7.04
C ARG A 82 -10.69 -9.20 -7.16
N ASP A 83 -11.75 -9.96 -7.43
CA ASP A 83 -13.10 -9.41 -7.64
C ASP A 83 -13.72 -8.79 -6.38
N GLN A 84 -13.13 -9.03 -5.21
CA GLN A 84 -13.57 -8.39 -3.97
C GLN A 84 -13.35 -6.87 -4.00
N ILE A 85 -12.29 -6.39 -4.71
CA ILE A 85 -11.97 -4.95 -4.81
C ILE A 85 -12.21 -4.48 -6.24
N LYS A 86 -13.11 -3.52 -6.42
CA LYS A 86 -13.68 -3.11 -7.72
C LYS A 86 -12.85 -2.12 -8.54
N GLY A 87 -11.70 -1.69 -8.05
CA GLY A 87 -10.86 -0.68 -8.69
C GLY A 87 -9.37 -1.02 -8.67
N LYS A 88 -8.53 -0.04 -8.95
CA LYS A 88 -7.07 -0.19 -8.90
C LYS A 88 -6.59 -0.15 -7.46
N VAL A 89 -5.61 -0.99 -7.17
CA VAL A 89 -5.09 -1.16 -5.82
C VAL A 89 -3.59 -0.89 -5.79
N ASN A 90 -3.14 -0.22 -4.75
CA ASN A 90 -1.76 -0.25 -4.30
C ASN A 90 -1.69 -1.25 -3.13
N PHE A 91 -1.12 -2.43 -3.37
CA PHE A 91 -0.90 -3.45 -2.36
C PHE A 91 0.45 -3.22 -1.69
N GLU A 92 0.45 -2.80 -0.43
CA GLU A 92 1.65 -2.82 0.38
C GLU A 92 1.88 -4.23 0.93
N ILE A 93 2.94 -4.88 0.48
CA ILE A 93 3.32 -6.21 0.97
C ILE A 93 4.15 -6.07 2.24
N LYS A 94 3.59 -6.50 3.36
CA LYS A 94 4.25 -6.51 4.67
C LYS A 94 5.09 -7.77 4.84
N THR A 95 6.40 -7.62 4.73
CA THR A 95 7.35 -8.74 4.90
C THR A 95 8.11 -8.68 6.22
N ASP A 96 7.87 -7.65 7.02
CA ASP A 96 8.39 -7.54 8.38
C ASP A 96 8.02 -8.79 9.18
N SER A 97 8.95 -9.30 9.97
CA SER A 97 8.82 -10.53 10.75
C SER A 97 8.74 -11.85 9.96
N LEU A 98 8.71 -11.84 8.61
CA LEU A 98 8.66 -13.06 7.78
C LEU A 98 10.07 -13.61 7.47
N LEU A 99 10.17 -14.92 7.40
CA LEU A 99 11.32 -15.61 6.82
C LEU A 99 11.09 -15.81 5.31
N GLN A 100 12.16 -16.01 4.53
CA GLN A 100 12.07 -16.17 3.08
C GLN A 100 11.02 -17.19 2.61
N PRO A 101 10.87 -18.40 3.21
CA PRO A 101 9.82 -19.33 2.79
C PRO A 101 8.39 -18.78 2.95
N GLN A 102 8.16 -17.92 3.95
CA GLN A 102 6.86 -17.28 4.15
C GLN A 102 6.61 -16.16 3.14
N ILE A 103 7.67 -15.41 2.78
CA ILE A 103 7.62 -14.41 1.71
C ILE A 103 7.29 -15.10 0.38
N ASP A 104 7.92 -16.24 0.08
CA ASP A 104 7.66 -17.00 -1.14
C ASP A 104 6.19 -17.47 -1.21
N ILE A 105 5.63 -17.92 -0.09
CA ILE A 105 4.21 -18.30 -0.01
C ILE A 105 3.30 -17.08 -0.21
N LEU A 106 3.62 -15.96 0.45
CA LEU A 106 2.89 -14.70 0.28
C LEU A 106 2.85 -14.30 -1.20
N PHE A 107 3.98 -14.33 -1.90
CA PHE A 107 4.07 -14.01 -3.32
C PHE A 107 3.23 -14.97 -4.17
N GLN A 108 3.33 -16.27 -3.95
CA GLN A 108 2.53 -17.26 -4.67
C GLN A 108 1.02 -17.02 -4.50
N LYS A 109 0.59 -16.61 -3.30
CA LYS A 109 -0.81 -16.28 -3.02
C LYS A 109 -1.26 -14.96 -3.65
N MET A 110 -0.35 -13.98 -3.78
CA MET A 110 -0.64 -12.70 -4.42
C MET A 110 -0.77 -12.81 -5.95
N LEU A 111 0.00 -13.68 -6.62
CA LEU A 111 0.02 -13.78 -8.07
C LEU A 111 -1.37 -13.87 -8.73
N PRO A 112 -2.30 -14.75 -8.28
CA PRO A 112 -3.64 -14.85 -8.88
C PRO A 112 -4.56 -13.67 -8.53
N ILE A 113 -4.17 -12.83 -7.58
CA ILE A 113 -4.94 -11.67 -7.13
C ILE A 113 -4.62 -10.42 -7.95
N LEU A 114 -3.40 -10.30 -8.44
CA LEU A 114 -2.91 -9.07 -9.07
C LEU A 114 -3.51 -8.82 -10.46
N HIS A 115 -3.76 -7.54 -10.74
CA HIS A 115 -4.10 -7.04 -12.07
C HIS A 115 -2.94 -6.18 -12.61
N PRO A 116 -2.69 -6.12 -13.92
CA PRO A 116 -1.60 -5.31 -14.50
C PRO A 116 -1.65 -3.81 -14.19
N GLU A 117 -2.81 -3.29 -13.82
CA GLU A 117 -2.98 -1.89 -13.42
C GLU A 117 -2.73 -1.62 -11.93
N ASP A 118 -2.60 -2.66 -11.11
CA ASP A 118 -2.28 -2.53 -9.69
C ASP A 118 -0.82 -2.11 -9.49
N ILE A 119 -0.53 -1.60 -8.31
CA ILE A 119 0.82 -1.28 -7.85
C ILE A 119 1.13 -2.21 -6.68
N VAL A 120 2.33 -2.76 -6.64
CA VAL A 120 2.82 -3.53 -5.49
C VAL A 120 3.95 -2.77 -4.84
N THR A 121 3.84 -2.52 -3.55
CA THR A 121 4.81 -1.74 -2.78
C THR A 121 5.28 -2.48 -1.54
N SER A 122 6.46 -2.13 -1.04
CA SER A 122 6.99 -2.63 0.24
C SER A 122 8.12 -1.73 0.74
N PHE A 123 8.34 -1.73 2.05
CA PHE A 123 9.58 -1.24 2.67
C PHE A 123 10.76 -2.19 2.40
N ASN A 124 10.50 -3.45 2.12
CA ASN A 124 11.52 -4.42 1.74
C ASN A 124 11.79 -4.38 0.23
N TRP A 125 12.76 -3.57 -0.16
CA TRP A 125 13.09 -3.33 -1.57
C TRP A 125 13.58 -4.59 -2.29
N LYS A 126 14.29 -5.48 -1.56
CA LYS A 126 14.72 -6.76 -2.14
C LYS A 126 13.50 -7.62 -2.51
N SER A 127 12.49 -7.66 -1.65
CA SER A 127 11.23 -8.38 -1.94
C SER A 127 10.54 -7.82 -3.18
N ILE A 128 10.56 -6.51 -3.40
CA ILE A 128 10.00 -5.89 -4.62
C ILE A 128 10.78 -6.32 -5.86
N GLN A 129 12.11 -6.34 -5.81
CA GLN A 129 12.93 -6.80 -6.92
C GLN A 129 12.67 -8.28 -7.26
N ASP A 130 12.64 -9.14 -6.23
CA ASP A 130 12.37 -10.57 -6.40
C ASP A 130 10.94 -10.80 -6.97
N PHE A 131 9.95 -10.03 -6.52
CA PHE A 131 8.56 -10.17 -6.95
C PHE A 131 8.32 -9.65 -8.38
N LYS A 132 9.02 -8.60 -8.80
CA LYS A 132 8.96 -8.04 -10.15
C LYS A 132 9.29 -9.07 -11.24
N GLU A 133 10.15 -10.04 -10.94
CA GLU A 133 10.48 -11.12 -11.87
C GLU A 133 9.33 -12.14 -12.06
N LEU A 134 8.34 -12.14 -11.15
CA LEU A 134 7.27 -13.12 -11.14
C LEU A 134 5.99 -12.64 -11.85
N PHE A 135 5.75 -11.33 -11.89
CA PHE A 135 4.52 -10.76 -12.43
C PHE A 135 4.75 -9.40 -13.06
N SER A 136 4.00 -9.08 -14.10
CA SER A 136 4.08 -7.78 -14.79
C SER A 136 2.96 -6.86 -14.31
N CYS A 137 3.25 -6.06 -13.29
CA CYS A 137 2.44 -4.91 -12.86
C CYS A 137 3.35 -3.70 -12.58
N ARG A 138 2.84 -2.69 -11.91
CA ARG A 138 3.63 -1.57 -11.43
C ARG A 138 4.20 -1.88 -10.06
N TYR A 139 5.38 -1.39 -9.77
CA TYR A 139 6.09 -1.62 -8.52
C TYR A 139 6.55 -0.32 -7.89
N GLY A 140 6.63 -0.29 -6.58
CA GLY A 140 7.14 0.84 -5.84
C GLY A 140 7.85 0.42 -4.56
N ILE A 141 8.73 1.29 -4.11
CA ILE A 141 9.43 1.18 -2.82
C ILE A 141 8.94 2.26 -1.89
N ILE A 142 8.85 1.93 -0.59
CA ILE A 142 8.36 2.84 0.43
C ILE A 142 9.56 3.43 1.19
N LEU A 143 9.51 4.74 1.41
CA LEU A 143 10.60 5.54 1.99
C LEU A 143 10.04 6.37 3.15
N ASP A 144 10.60 6.18 4.34
CA ASP A 144 10.20 6.85 5.58
C ASP A 144 11.37 7.51 6.34
N HIS A 145 12.60 7.42 5.80
CA HIS A 145 13.79 8.02 6.41
C HIS A 145 14.82 8.51 5.37
N GLU A 146 15.67 9.47 5.73
CA GLU A 146 16.59 10.13 4.79
C GLU A 146 17.61 9.18 4.14
N ASP A 147 18.12 8.19 4.87
CA ASP A 147 19.10 7.26 4.30
C ASP A 147 18.51 6.47 3.13
N ALA A 148 17.21 6.18 3.16
CA ALA A 148 16.48 5.52 2.10
C ALA A 148 16.48 6.32 0.78
N LEU A 149 16.57 7.66 0.84
CA LEU A 149 16.63 8.51 -0.37
C LEU A 149 17.88 8.24 -1.21
N PHE A 150 19.03 7.94 -0.60
CA PHE A 150 20.27 7.64 -1.32
C PHE A 150 20.17 6.34 -2.12
N GLU A 151 19.61 5.30 -1.52
CA GLU A 151 19.41 4.01 -2.18
C GLU A 151 18.34 4.13 -3.28
N ALA A 152 17.23 4.81 -2.99
CA ALA A 152 16.16 5.06 -3.95
C ALA A 152 16.65 5.82 -5.19
N LYS A 153 17.56 6.79 -5.02
CA LYS A 153 18.16 7.51 -6.13
C LYS A 153 18.94 6.57 -7.05
N SER A 154 19.72 5.66 -6.51
CA SER A 154 20.44 4.66 -7.31
C SER A 154 19.46 3.77 -8.10
N LEU A 155 18.39 3.31 -7.48
CA LEU A 155 17.36 2.49 -8.13
C LEU A 155 16.61 3.28 -9.22
N SER A 156 16.34 4.56 -9.00
CA SER A 156 15.60 5.41 -9.94
C SER A 156 16.27 5.56 -11.31
N ILE A 157 17.60 5.43 -11.35
CA ILE A 157 18.41 5.53 -12.57
C ILE A 157 18.31 4.24 -13.41
N HIS A 158 18.17 3.09 -12.73
CA HIS A 158 18.19 1.78 -13.37
C HIS A 158 16.80 1.22 -13.68
N ASP A 159 15.75 1.80 -13.11
CA ASP A 159 14.37 1.36 -13.27
C ASP A 159 13.43 2.55 -13.48
N GLU A 160 13.14 2.86 -14.75
CA GLU A 160 12.30 4.01 -15.13
C GLU A 160 10.81 3.81 -14.78
N ASP A 161 10.39 2.58 -14.52
CA ASP A 161 8.99 2.23 -14.19
C ASP A 161 8.72 2.15 -12.67
N MET A 162 9.77 2.19 -11.84
CA MET A 162 9.66 2.11 -10.39
C MET A 162 8.99 3.36 -9.80
N PHE A 163 8.01 3.16 -8.93
CA PHE A 163 7.39 4.20 -8.12
C PHE A 163 8.08 4.38 -6.77
N PHE A 164 7.93 5.58 -6.20
CA PHE A 164 8.48 5.95 -4.90
C PHE A 164 7.33 6.40 -4.00
N MET A 165 7.01 5.62 -2.96
CA MET A 165 6.04 5.99 -1.94
C MET A 165 6.80 6.71 -0.83
N VAL A 166 6.73 8.05 -0.80
CA VAL A 166 7.61 8.89 0.02
C VAL A 166 6.84 9.50 1.19
N GLU A 167 7.35 9.32 2.41
CA GLU A 167 6.83 10.02 3.57
C GLU A 167 7.03 11.55 3.38
N ARG A 168 5.97 12.32 3.64
CA ARG A 168 5.86 13.73 3.24
C ARG A 168 6.99 14.63 3.76
N THR A 169 7.53 14.36 4.95
CA THR A 169 8.60 15.19 5.52
C THR A 169 9.93 15.05 4.78
N LEU A 170 10.11 13.95 4.05
CA LEU A 170 11.31 13.73 3.24
C LEU A 170 11.42 14.66 2.03
N LEU A 171 10.30 15.26 1.60
CA LEU A 171 10.33 16.22 0.49
C LEU A 171 11.09 17.51 0.83
N ASP A 172 11.16 17.86 2.12
CA ASP A 172 11.92 19.01 2.61
C ASP A 172 13.42 18.72 2.79
N SER A 173 13.81 17.45 2.65
CA SER A 173 15.21 17.06 2.72
C SER A 173 16.00 17.62 1.54
N ARG A 174 17.16 18.22 1.82
CA ARG A 174 18.13 18.61 0.78
C ARG A 174 18.63 17.45 -0.10
N HIS A 175 18.36 16.23 0.32
CA HIS A 175 18.75 15.00 -0.38
C HIS A 175 17.63 14.46 -1.26
N PHE A 176 16.43 15.05 -1.21
CA PHE A 176 15.34 14.65 -2.08
C PHE A 176 15.66 15.03 -3.55
N ASP A 177 15.83 14.02 -4.39
CA ASP A 177 16.13 14.16 -5.82
C ASP A 177 15.51 12.97 -6.59
N LEU A 178 14.23 12.67 -6.28
CA LEU A 178 13.48 11.64 -6.96
C LEU A 178 12.52 12.26 -7.98
N PRO A 179 12.18 11.53 -9.07
CA PRO A 179 11.29 12.03 -10.11
C PRO A 179 9.86 12.16 -9.56
N LEU A 180 9.36 13.38 -9.40
CA LEU A 180 8.03 13.65 -8.86
C LEU A 180 6.90 12.97 -9.63
N ASN A 181 7.02 12.83 -10.94
CA ASN A 181 6.05 12.14 -11.79
C ASN A 181 5.97 10.61 -11.56
N ARG A 182 6.81 10.07 -10.70
CA ARG A 182 6.80 8.68 -10.19
C ARG A 182 6.73 8.62 -8.67
N THR A 183 6.53 9.78 -8.02
CA THR A 183 6.46 9.87 -6.56
C THR A 183 5.01 9.97 -6.11
N VAL A 184 4.63 9.15 -5.14
CA VAL A 184 3.37 9.18 -4.40
C VAL A 184 3.69 9.55 -2.96
N ILE A 185 3.05 10.58 -2.45
CA ILE A 185 3.37 11.16 -1.13
C ILE A 185 2.36 10.70 -0.09
N TRP A 186 2.82 10.24 1.06
CA TRP A 186 1.99 9.70 2.14
C TRP A 186 2.39 10.20 3.54
N THR A 187 1.52 10.24 4.54
CA THR A 187 0.07 10.32 4.41
C THR A 187 -0.29 11.81 4.51
N VAL A 188 -1.13 12.30 3.61
CA VAL A 188 -1.42 13.72 3.47
C VAL A 188 -2.91 13.97 3.70
N ASN A 189 -3.24 14.55 4.86
CA ASN A 189 -4.61 14.85 5.29
C ASN A 189 -4.90 16.35 5.35
N GLU A 190 -3.87 17.20 5.14
CA GLU A 190 -4.02 18.65 5.13
C GLU A 190 -4.26 19.15 3.70
N LYS A 191 -5.32 19.94 3.49
CA LYS A 191 -5.70 20.48 2.18
C LYS A 191 -4.56 21.22 1.48
N ASN A 192 -3.83 22.05 2.23
CA ASN A 192 -2.79 22.89 1.62
C ASN A 192 -1.63 22.03 1.11
N ASP A 193 -1.21 21.04 1.88
CA ASP A 193 -0.18 20.08 1.49
C ASP A 193 -0.63 19.22 0.31
N PHE A 194 -1.89 18.76 0.34
CA PHE A 194 -2.48 17.99 -0.75
C PHE A 194 -2.43 18.73 -2.09
N VAL A 195 -2.89 19.97 -2.11
CA VAL A 195 -2.86 20.82 -3.33
C VAL A 195 -1.41 21.12 -3.73
N HIS A 196 -0.56 21.47 -2.77
CA HIS A 196 0.84 21.79 -2.99
C HIS A 196 1.60 20.64 -3.66
N PHE A 197 1.52 19.44 -3.12
CA PHE A 197 2.24 18.28 -3.65
C PHE A 197 1.77 17.88 -5.05
N LEU A 198 0.46 17.95 -5.29
CA LEU A 198 -0.07 17.74 -6.63
C LEU A 198 0.38 18.81 -7.61
N ASP A 199 0.47 20.07 -7.21
CA ASP A 199 0.92 21.18 -8.06
C ASP A 199 2.44 21.14 -8.32
N MET A 200 3.24 20.59 -7.40
CA MET A 200 4.66 20.30 -7.63
C MET A 200 4.88 19.24 -8.72
N GLY A 201 3.88 18.47 -9.08
CA GLY A 201 3.96 17.46 -10.13
C GLY A 201 4.12 16.01 -9.61
N ALA A 202 3.82 15.77 -8.34
CA ALA A 202 3.75 14.41 -7.80
C ALA A 202 2.76 13.55 -8.62
N PHE A 203 3.11 12.27 -8.79
CA PHE A 203 2.20 11.32 -9.45
C PHE A 203 0.89 11.19 -8.69
N GLY A 204 0.95 11.16 -7.36
CA GLY A 204 -0.23 11.07 -6.51
C GLY A 204 0.04 11.34 -5.04
N VAL A 205 -1.04 11.29 -4.29
CA VAL A 205 -1.05 11.49 -2.83
C VAL A 205 -1.90 10.41 -2.20
N ILE A 206 -1.41 9.81 -1.10
CA ILE A 206 -2.16 8.88 -0.24
C ILE A 206 -2.77 9.67 0.91
N THR A 207 -4.07 9.50 1.16
CA THR A 207 -4.83 10.24 2.19
C THR A 207 -5.85 9.34 2.89
N ASP A 208 -6.10 9.61 4.19
CA ASP A 208 -7.14 8.95 4.99
C ASP A 208 -8.56 9.48 4.69
N ILE A 209 -8.65 10.62 4.00
CA ILE A 209 -9.89 11.34 3.74
C ILE A 209 -10.11 11.62 2.24
N PRO A 210 -10.08 10.59 1.37
CA PRO A 210 -10.23 10.78 -0.07
C PRO A 210 -11.58 11.38 -0.45
N ASP A 211 -12.64 11.10 0.30
CA ASP A 211 -13.99 11.67 0.18
C ASP A 211 -14.02 13.21 0.37
N THR A 212 -13.14 13.75 1.20
CA THR A 212 -12.95 15.18 1.40
C THR A 212 -11.98 15.79 0.39
N MET A 213 -10.89 15.07 0.07
CA MET A 213 -9.80 15.63 -0.74
C MET A 213 -10.07 15.63 -2.24
N HIS A 214 -10.91 14.73 -2.76
CA HIS A 214 -11.15 14.58 -4.20
C HIS A 214 -11.63 15.89 -4.89
N ILE A 215 -12.35 16.76 -4.18
CA ILE A 215 -12.85 18.03 -4.73
C ILE A 215 -11.75 19.05 -5.00
N TYR A 216 -10.54 18.88 -4.43
CA TYR A 216 -9.40 19.77 -4.61
C TYR A 216 -8.45 19.32 -5.72
N ARG A 217 -8.69 18.19 -6.34
CA ARG A 217 -7.94 17.72 -7.51
C ARG A 217 -8.34 18.53 -8.75
N LYS A 218 -7.46 19.39 -9.22
CA LYS A 218 -7.61 20.20 -10.44
C LYS A 218 -6.89 19.57 -11.62
#